data_63e3e1598aa23362b4aece0e68aea9c1
#
_entry.id   63e3e1598aa23362b4aece0e68aea9c1
#
_cell.length_a   1.000
_cell.length_b   1.000
_cell.length_c   1.000
_cell.angle_alpha   90.00
_cell.angle_beta   90.00
_cell.angle_gamma   90.00
#
_symmetry.space_group_name_H-M   'P 1'
#
loop_
_entity.id
_entity.type
_entity.pdbx_description
1 polymer ?
#
loop_
_entity_poly.entity_id
_entity_poly.type
_entity_poly.pdbx_seq_one_letter_code
_entity_poly.pdbx_strand_id
1 'polypeptide(L)'
;MEDHPPTSFEPSLLREAIVRRLYRRSVAEGQIRVPAVPALVDEYVQLCGNICATLGVWYTPEQSAALRSNLEAELAKAFKASPRSDIVISFQAPFGTGVNIRVKAEWRTIEADYEQWVGFRPPPLFGTEPDARVLALAGEGADPAACRVLDVGAGTGRNALALARRGHPVDAVEMTPKFADVIREEAERASLGVRVIQSDVFTATEGMHDEYQLMVLSEVVPDFRTTGELRGLFELAADCLAVGGRLVFNAFLARPGYTPDDAARELGQQCNAMIFTREEVATAAAGLPLELIGDDSACEYEKAHLPEGAWPPTGWFDGWASGLDVFDVEPADSPIELCWLVYRKAG
;
A
#
# COMPACT_ATOMS: atom_id res chain seq x y z
N MET A 1 -62.40 -51.11 -13.52
CA MET A 1 -60.98 -51.12 -13.13
C MET A 1 -60.32 -50.08 -14.04
N GLU A 2 -60.18 -48.83 -13.55
CA GLU A 2 -59.55 -47.75 -14.32
C GLU A 2 -58.03 -47.92 -14.20
N ASP A 3 -57.43 -48.23 -15.34
CA ASP A 3 -55.97 -48.25 -15.51
C ASP A 3 -55.45 -46.80 -15.40
N HIS A 4 -54.95 -46.42 -14.24
CA HIS A 4 -54.13 -45.19 -14.14
C HIS A 4 -52.81 -45.49 -14.77
N PRO A 5 -52.36 -44.70 -15.77
CA PRO A 5 -51.01 -44.83 -16.30
C PRO A 5 -49.96 -44.56 -15.21
N PRO A 6 -48.87 -45.33 -15.18
CA PRO A 6 -47.85 -45.11 -14.18
C PRO A 6 -47.31 -43.68 -14.33
N THR A 7 -47.33 -42.92 -13.26
CA THR A 7 -46.77 -41.60 -13.18
C THR A 7 -45.24 -41.71 -13.42
N SER A 8 -44.77 -41.37 -14.61
CA SER A 8 -43.36 -41.33 -14.89
C SER A 8 -42.73 -40.14 -14.17
N PHE A 9 -42.11 -40.41 -13.03
CA PHE A 9 -41.28 -39.39 -12.36
C PHE A 9 -40.02 -39.16 -13.18
N GLU A 10 -39.75 -37.90 -13.52
CA GLU A 10 -38.51 -37.55 -14.17
C GLU A 10 -37.31 -37.90 -13.27
N PRO A 11 -36.26 -38.57 -13.81
CA PRO A 11 -35.08 -38.94 -13.04
C PRO A 11 -34.37 -37.73 -12.41
N SER A 12 -34.54 -36.52 -12.97
CA SER A 12 -34.06 -35.25 -12.45
C SER A 12 -34.61 -34.94 -11.06
N LEU A 13 -35.92 -35.18 -10.80
CA LEU A 13 -36.53 -34.88 -9.51
C LEU A 13 -35.95 -35.74 -8.37
N LEU A 14 -35.71 -37.03 -8.63
CA LEU A 14 -35.05 -37.90 -7.65
C LEU A 14 -33.63 -37.42 -7.35
N ARG A 15 -32.86 -37.12 -8.39
CA ARG A 15 -31.47 -36.61 -8.23
C ARG A 15 -31.43 -35.34 -7.38
N GLU A 16 -32.27 -34.37 -7.70
CA GLU A 16 -32.31 -33.10 -6.96
C GLU A 16 -32.73 -33.32 -5.49
N ALA A 17 -33.73 -34.17 -5.23
CA ALA A 17 -34.16 -34.50 -3.88
C ALA A 17 -33.03 -35.19 -3.08
N ILE A 18 -32.31 -36.11 -3.70
CA ILE A 18 -31.19 -36.81 -3.05
C ILE A 18 -30.02 -35.84 -2.83
N VAL A 19 -29.69 -35.00 -3.81
CA VAL A 19 -28.61 -34.01 -3.66
C VAL A 19 -28.90 -33.06 -2.48
N ARG A 20 -30.12 -32.52 -2.38
CA ARG A 20 -30.52 -31.68 -1.23
C ARG A 20 -30.43 -32.42 0.11
N ARG A 21 -30.71 -33.70 0.15
CA ARG A 21 -30.57 -34.52 1.39
C ARG A 21 -29.11 -34.81 1.72
N LEU A 22 -28.28 -35.05 0.71
CA LEU A 22 -26.83 -35.27 0.92
C LEU A 22 -26.14 -34.03 1.47
N TYR A 23 -26.45 -32.84 0.96
CA TYR A 23 -25.91 -31.60 1.49
C TYR A 23 -26.26 -31.40 2.97
N ARG A 24 -27.50 -31.72 3.40
CA ARG A 24 -27.89 -31.66 4.82
C ARG A 24 -27.13 -32.64 5.71
N ARG A 25 -26.49 -33.65 5.14
CA ARG A 25 -25.69 -34.65 5.86
C ARG A 25 -24.18 -34.35 5.77
N SER A 26 -23.81 -33.33 5.02
CA SER A 26 -22.42 -32.91 4.91
C SER A 26 -21.95 -32.27 6.21
N VAL A 27 -20.71 -32.55 6.59
CA VAL A 27 -19.99 -31.89 7.67
C VAL A 27 -18.81 -31.18 7.02
N ALA A 28 -18.67 -29.90 7.30
CA ALA A 28 -17.58 -29.09 6.76
C ALA A 28 -17.10 -28.10 7.81
N GLU A 29 -15.81 -27.87 7.80
CA GLU A 29 -15.18 -26.78 8.55
C GLU A 29 -14.03 -26.19 7.74
N GLY A 30 -13.74 -24.93 7.97
CA GLY A 30 -12.65 -24.26 7.30
C GLY A 30 -12.53 -22.82 7.71
N GLN A 31 -11.48 -22.19 7.17
CA GLN A 31 -11.28 -20.76 7.30
C GLN A 31 -10.76 -20.18 5.99
N ILE A 32 -11.15 -18.95 5.72
CA ILE A 32 -10.66 -18.13 4.61
C ILE A 32 -10.11 -16.86 5.23
N ARG A 33 -8.92 -16.47 4.81
CA ARG A 33 -8.30 -15.20 5.17
C ARG A 33 -8.40 -14.28 3.95
N VAL A 34 -8.89 -13.07 4.16
CA VAL A 34 -9.03 -12.05 3.12
C VAL A 34 -8.58 -10.70 3.66
N PRO A 35 -8.08 -9.78 2.80
CA PRO A 35 -7.72 -8.43 3.21
C PRO A 35 -8.87 -7.71 3.90
N ALA A 36 -8.57 -6.94 4.95
CA ALA A 36 -9.61 -6.22 5.69
C ALA A 36 -9.92 -4.87 5.02
N VAL A 37 -10.60 -4.90 3.88
CA VAL A 37 -10.98 -3.71 3.11
C VAL A 37 -12.48 -3.43 3.30
N PRO A 38 -12.88 -2.32 3.97
CA PRO A 38 -14.29 -2.00 4.18
C PRO A 38 -15.10 -1.91 2.89
N ALA A 39 -14.51 -1.36 1.82
CA ALA A 39 -15.15 -1.25 0.50
C ALA A 39 -15.56 -2.61 -0.12
N LEU A 40 -14.99 -3.73 0.34
CA LEU A 40 -15.28 -5.09 -0.16
C LEU A 40 -16.31 -5.85 0.68
N VAL A 41 -17.09 -5.17 1.52
CA VAL A 41 -18.07 -5.84 2.39
C VAL A 41 -19.10 -6.65 1.61
N ASP A 42 -19.53 -6.17 0.45
CA ASP A 42 -20.51 -6.86 -0.40
C ASP A 42 -19.96 -8.18 -0.94
N GLU A 43 -18.71 -8.18 -1.41
CA GLU A 43 -18.00 -9.35 -1.88
C GLU A 43 -17.83 -10.39 -0.78
N TYR A 44 -17.55 -9.95 0.44
CA TYR A 44 -17.39 -10.87 1.59
C TYR A 44 -18.73 -11.43 2.08
N VAL A 45 -19.82 -10.66 2.03
CA VAL A 45 -21.17 -11.16 2.26
C VAL A 45 -21.52 -12.22 1.21
N GLN A 46 -21.22 -11.95 -0.06
CA GLN A 46 -21.44 -12.91 -1.14
C GLN A 46 -20.59 -14.17 -0.98
N LEU A 47 -19.33 -14.04 -0.60
CA LEU A 47 -18.43 -15.17 -0.30
C LEU A 47 -19.02 -16.08 0.78
N CYS A 48 -19.47 -15.49 1.88
CA CYS A 48 -20.14 -16.23 2.96
C CYS A 48 -21.43 -16.92 2.48
N GLY A 49 -22.23 -16.23 1.67
CA GLY A 49 -23.44 -16.79 1.05
C GLY A 49 -23.13 -17.98 0.16
N ASN A 50 -22.06 -17.92 -0.63
CA ASN A 50 -21.62 -19.01 -1.50
C ASN A 50 -21.17 -20.26 -0.69
N ILE A 51 -20.45 -20.04 0.43
CA ILE A 51 -20.08 -21.13 1.35
C ILE A 51 -21.35 -21.82 1.88
N CYS A 52 -22.31 -21.04 2.36
CA CYS A 52 -23.58 -21.58 2.86
C CYS A 52 -24.35 -22.33 1.78
N ALA A 53 -24.50 -21.76 0.58
CA ALA A 53 -25.19 -22.37 -0.54
C ALA A 53 -24.56 -23.71 -0.97
N THR A 54 -23.22 -23.77 -0.99
CA THR A 54 -22.47 -25.02 -1.27
C THR A 54 -22.79 -26.12 -0.27
N LEU A 55 -23.15 -25.76 0.97
CA LEU A 55 -23.56 -26.70 2.04
C LEU A 55 -25.08 -26.87 2.13
N GLY A 56 -25.84 -26.35 1.15
CA GLY A 56 -27.29 -26.48 1.06
C GLY A 56 -28.04 -25.64 2.10
N VAL A 57 -27.43 -24.56 2.58
CA VAL A 57 -28.03 -23.63 3.56
C VAL A 57 -28.13 -22.26 2.90
N TRP A 58 -29.26 -21.57 3.16
CA TRP A 58 -29.47 -20.18 2.69
C TRP A 58 -29.84 -19.33 3.89
N TYR A 59 -29.22 -18.19 3.98
CA TYR A 59 -29.55 -17.20 5.00
C TYR A 59 -30.89 -16.53 4.72
N THR A 60 -31.64 -16.23 5.78
CA THR A 60 -32.74 -15.28 5.68
C THR A 60 -32.20 -13.85 5.47
N PRO A 61 -33.05 -12.92 5.01
CA PRO A 61 -32.66 -11.52 4.91
C PRO A 61 -32.10 -10.96 6.23
N GLU A 62 -32.70 -11.34 7.36
CA GLU A 62 -32.26 -10.90 8.70
C GLU A 62 -30.89 -11.48 9.06
N GLN A 63 -30.64 -12.74 8.76
CA GLN A 63 -29.34 -13.39 8.98
C GLN A 63 -28.25 -12.77 8.10
N SER A 64 -28.59 -12.46 6.84
CA SER A 64 -27.68 -11.80 5.92
C SER A 64 -27.33 -10.38 6.38
N ALA A 65 -28.32 -9.64 6.87
CA ALA A 65 -28.10 -8.30 7.43
C ALA A 65 -27.23 -8.34 8.70
N ALA A 66 -27.45 -9.31 9.59
CA ALA A 66 -26.65 -9.49 10.78
C ALA A 66 -25.18 -9.87 10.45
N LEU A 67 -24.98 -10.72 9.44
CA LEU A 67 -23.63 -11.06 8.95
C LEU A 67 -22.94 -9.82 8.37
N ARG A 68 -23.65 -9.03 7.55
CA ARG A 68 -23.13 -7.79 6.99
C ARG A 68 -22.67 -6.84 8.08
N SER A 69 -23.52 -6.55 9.08
CA SER A 69 -23.15 -5.65 10.19
C SER A 69 -21.92 -6.14 10.97
N ASN A 70 -21.77 -7.44 11.14
CA ASN A 70 -20.57 -8.00 11.78
C ASN A 70 -19.34 -7.85 10.91
N LEU A 71 -19.43 -8.10 9.60
CA LEU A 71 -18.36 -7.88 8.63
C LEU A 71 -17.94 -6.41 8.62
N GLU A 72 -18.87 -5.46 8.50
CA GLU A 72 -18.61 -4.02 8.53
C GLU A 72 -17.83 -3.61 9.79
N ALA A 73 -18.25 -4.09 10.95
CA ALA A 73 -17.59 -3.77 12.22
C ALA A 73 -16.14 -4.32 12.30
N GLU A 74 -15.93 -5.59 11.92
CA GLU A 74 -14.60 -6.19 11.97
C GLU A 74 -13.68 -5.65 10.88
N LEU A 75 -14.18 -5.36 9.67
CA LEU A 75 -13.43 -4.71 8.59
C LEU A 75 -12.96 -3.32 9.00
N ALA A 76 -13.88 -2.47 9.48
CA ALA A 76 -13.54 -1.11 9.92
C ALA A 76 -12.50 -1.12 11.05
N LYS A 77 -12.65 -2.02 12.02
CA LYS A 77 -11.72 -2.19 13.12
C LYS A 77 -10.32 -2.62 12.65
N ALA A 78 -10.26 -3.61 11.77
CA ALA A 78 -9.00 -4.13 11.25
C ALA A 78 -8.29 -3.09 10.36
N PHE A 79 -9.01 -2.50 9.40
CA PHE A 79 -8.49 -1.47 8.51
C PHE A 79 -8.02 -0.22 9.24
N LYS A 80 -8.74 0.19 10.29
CA LYS A 80 -8.32 1.31 11.14
C LYS A 80 -6.99 1.03 11.84
N ALA A 81 -6.76 -0.20 12.28
CA ALA A 81 -5.51 -0.57 12.92
C ALA A 81 -4.34 -0.60 11.91
N SER A 82 -4.55 -1.21 10.75
CA SER A 82 -3.60 -1.21 9.64
C SER A 82 -4.31 -1.61 8.34
N PRO A 83 -4.04 -0.95 7.20
CA PRO A 83 -4.56 -1.37 5.90
C PRO A 83 -4.02 -2.75 5.47
N ARG A 84 -2.95 -3.23 6.11
CA ARG A 84 -2.38 -4.57 5.87
C ARG A 84 -3.04 -5.67 6.70
N SER A 85 -4.04 -5.33 7.52
CA SER A 85 -4.78 -6.31 8.31
C SER A 85 -5.65 -7.20 7.43
N ASP A 86 -5.92 -8.38 7.96
CA ASP A 86 -6.84 -9.35 7.37
C ASP A 86 -8.10 -9.50 8.22
N ILE A 87 -9.14 -10.09 7.65
CA ILE A 87 -10.19 -10.76 8.40
C ILE A 87 -10.11 -12.26 8.15
N VAL A 88 -10.38 -13.03 9.19
CA VAL A 88 -10.51 -14.48 9.11
C VAL A 88 -11.98 -14.84 9.21
N ILE A 89 -12.50 -15.41 8.14
CA ILE A 89 -13.87 -15.96 8.04
C ILE A 89 -13.77 -17.45 8.32
N SER A 90 -14.20 -17.88 9.48
CA SER A 90 -14.23 -19.29 9.86
C SER A 90 -15.66 -19.82 9.72
N PHE A 91 -15.82 -21.02 9.18
CA PHE A 91 -17.11 -21.65 9.03
C PHE A 91 -17.11 -23.09 9.57
N GLN A 92 -18.20 -23.47 10.17
CA GLN A 92 -18.46 -24.82 10.65
C GLN A 92 -19.90 -25.23 10.31
N ALA A 93 -20.04 -26.37 9.69
CA ALA A 93 -21.31 -27.00 9.38
C ALA A 93 -21.39 -28.38 10.07
N PRO A 94 -21.72 -28.43 11.38
CA PRO A 94 -21.90 -29.68 12.08
C PRO A 94 -23.18 -30.35 11.59
N PHE A 95 -23.19 -31.69 11.61
CA PHE A 95 -24.28 -32.48 11.09
C PHE A 95 -25.64 -32.02 11.64
N GLY A 96 -26.56 -31.63 10.75
CA GLY A 96 -27.96 -31.31 11.05
C GLY A 96 -28.23 -29.94 11.69
N THR A 97 -27.23 -29.07 11.89
CA THR A 97 -27.41 -27.81 12.64
C THR A 97 -27.24 -26.52 11.81
N GLY A 98 -27.03 -26.63 10.51
CA GLY A 98 -26.77 -25.46 9.64
C GLY A 98 -25.29 -25.05 9.62
N VAL A 99 -25.03 -23.86 9.10
CA VAL A 99 -23.67 -23.30 8.97
C VAL A 99 -23.47 -22.16 9.96
N ASN A 100 -22.45 -22.27 10.79
CA ASN A 100 -22.00 -21.19 11.67
C ASN A 100 -20.83 -20.45 11.01
N ILE A 101 -20.96 -19.15 10.78
CA ILE A 101 -19.88 -18.29 10.30
C ILE A 101 -19.43 -17.38 11.44
N ARG A 102 -18.11 -17.26 11.61
CA ARG A 102 -17.48 -16.32 12.52
C ARG A 102 -16.49 -15.46 11.72
N VAL A 103 -16.54 -14.17 11.94
CA VAL A 103 -15.62 -13.21 11.36
C VAL A 103 -14.77 -12.64 12.49
N LYS A 104 -13.45 -12.56 12.29
CA LYS A 104 -12.51 -12.04 13.26
C LYS A 104 -11.44 -11.23 12.54
N ALA A 105 -11.18 -10.01 13.02
CA ALA A 105 -10.04 -9.22 12.62
C ALA A 105 -8.73 -9.90 13.00
N GLU A 106 -7.77 -9.91 12.09
CA GLU A 106 -6.39 -10.33 12.34
C GLU A 106 -5.45 -9.21 11.91
N TRP A 107 -4.80 -8.63 12.87
CA TRP A 107 -4.01 -7.43 12.65
C TRP A 107 -2.62 -7.79 12.15
N ARG A 108 -2.18 -7.06 11.13
CA ARG A 108 -0.85 -7.16 10.59
C ARG A 108 -0.23 -5.76 10.59
N THR A 109 0.97 -5.63 11.11
CA THR A 109 1.74 -4.38 11.04
C THR A 109 2.40 -4.25 9.68
N ILE A 110 2.75 -3.04 9.28
CA ILE A 110 3.56 -2.77 8.08
C ILE A 110 4.88 -3.54 8.15
N GLU A 111 5.51 -3.57 9.32
CA GLU A 111 6.75 -4.32 9.56
C GLU A 111 6.58 -5.82 9.27
N ALA A 112 5.51 -6.45 9.79
CA ALA A 112 5.23 -7.86 9.53
C ALA A 112 4.93 -8.15 8.05
N ASP A 113 4.33 -7.18 7.34
CA ASP A 113 4.08 -7.28 5.90
C ASP A 113 5.40 -7.23 5.12
N TYR A 114 6.30 -6.31 5.44
CA TYR A 114 7.64 -6.26 4.87
C TYR A 114 8.48 -7.51 5.20
N GLU A 115 8.38 -8.06 6.40
CA GLU A 115 9.04 -9.33 6.75
C GLU A 115 8.57 -10.50 5.86
N GLN A 116 7.27 -10.58 5.62
CA GLN A 116 6.71 -11.57 4.71
C GLN A 116 7.19 -11.33 3.27
N TRP A 117 7.18 -10.07 2.83
CA TRP A 117 7.59 -9.67 1.49
C TRP A 117 9.05 -10.01 1.18
N VAL A 118 9.96 -9.77 2.13
CA VAL A 118 11.37 -10.17 2.07
C VAL A 118 11.53 -11.68 1.92
N GLY A 119 10.64 -12.48 2.52
CA GLY A 119 10.68 -13.94 2.43
C GLY A 119 10.33 -14.50 1.04
N PHE A 120 9.64 -13.74 0.20
CA PHE A 120 9.18 -14.17 -1.12
C PHE A 120 9.93 -13.54 -2.30
N ARG A 121 10.70 -12.49 -2.08
CA ARG A 121 11.40 -11.77 -3.15
C ARG A 121 12.92 -11.86 -2.99
N PRO A 122 13.64 -12.21 -4.05
CA PRO A 122 15.10 -12.18 -4.00
C PRO A 122 15.61 -10.73 -3.97
N PRO A 123 16.71 -10.46 -3.24
CA PRO A 123 17.39 -9.16 -3.33
C PRO A 123 17.92 -8.87 -4.76
N PRO A 124 17.99 -7.60 -5.17
CA PRO A 124 17.67 -6.38 -4.42
C PRO A 124 16.17 -6.08 -4.41
N LEU A 125 15.59 -5.84 -3.21
CA LEU A 125 14.14 -5.68 -3.03
C LEU A 125 13.58 -4.44 -3.71
N PHE A 126 14.32 -3.32 -3.68
CA PHE A 126 13.94 -2.02 -4.20
C PHE A 126 14.76 -1.57 -5.41
N GLY A 127 15.52 -2.50 -6.03
CA GLY A 127 16.43 -2.19 -7.12
C GLY A 127 17.80 -1.75 -6.65
N THR A 128 18.72 -1.58 -7.61
CA THR A 128 20.13 -1.18 -7.38
C THR A 128 20.39 0.27 -7.70
N GLU A 129 19.71 0.79 -8.73
CA GLU A 129 19.92 2.16 -9.18
C GLU A 129 19.13 3.14 -8.31
N PRO A 130 19.78 4.22 -7.84
CA PRO A 130 19.08 5.30 -7.15
C PRO A 130 18.16 6.04 -8.11
N ASP A 131 17.15 6.70 -7.56
CA ASP A 131 16.22 7.49 -8.37
C ASP A 131 16.94 8.61 -9.10
N ALA A 132 16.72 8.70 -10.40
CA ALA A 132 17.36 9.72 -11.24
C ALA A 132 16.94 11.13 -10.80
N ARG A 133 15.67 11.31 -10.37
CA ARG A 133 15.16 12.59 -9.86
C ARG A 133 15.91 13.02 -8.60
N VAL A 134 16.13 12.11 -7.67
CA VAL A 134 16.85 12.36 -6.42
C VAL A 134 18.30 12.77 -6.72
N LEU A 135 18.96 12.02 -7.61
CA LEU A 135 20.34 12.31 -7.99
C LEU A 135 20.48 13.65 -8.72
N ALA A 136 19.53 14.00 -9.59
CA ALA A 136 19.55 15.28 -10.29
C ALA A 136 19.47 16.45 -9.30
N LEU A 137 18.55 16.37 -8.32
CA LEU A 137 18.40 17.39 -7.30
C LEU A 137 19.63 17.50 -6.37
N ALA A 138 20.19 16.38 -5.95
CA ALA A 138 21.39 16.37 -5.12
C ALA A 138 22.61 16.95 -5.86
N GLY A 139 22.70 16.71 -7.18
CA GLY A 139 23.80 17.16 -8.04
C GLY A 139 23.78 18.63 -8.48
N GLU A 140 22.73 19.40 -8.13
CA GLU A 140 22.64 20.81 -8.52
C GLU A 140 23.66 21.72 -7.78
N GLY A 141 24.14 21.29 -6.61
CA GLY A 141 25.16 21.97 -5.84
C GLY A 141 26.57 21.67 -6.33
N ALA A 142 27.46 22.63 -6.28
CA ALA A 142 28.88 22.45 -6.70
C ALA A 142 29.69 21.56 -5.72
N ASP A 143 29.30 21.48 -4.46
CA ASP A 143 29.94 20.69 -3.40
C ASP A 143 28.98 19.75 -2.74
N PRO A 144 29.09 18.42 -2.99
CA PRO A 144 28.25 17.42 -2.33
C PRO A 144 28.33 17.46 -0.80
N ALA A 145 29.50 17.82 -0.21
CA ALA A 145 29.67 17.89 1.23
C ALA A 145 28.82 18.99 1.90
N ALA A 146 28.46 20.02 1.14
CA ALA A 146 27.57 21.08 1.58
C ALA A 146 26.07 20.75 1.43
N CYS A 147 25.73 19.65 0.74
CA CYS A 147 24.37 19.22 0.53
C CYS A 147 24.06 18.04 1.46
N ARG A 148 23.62 18.34 2.69
CA ARG A 148 23.15 17.34 3.65
C ARG A 148 21.77 16.82 3.23
N VAL A 149 21.61 15.50 3.21
CA VAL A 149 20.41 14.84 2.77
C VAL A 149 19.73 14.10 3.93
N LEU A 150 18.41 14.20 4.02
CA LEU A 150 17.55 13.36 4.83
C LEU A 150 16.79 12.41 3.90
N ASP A 151 17.07 11.12 3.98
CA ASP A 151 16.38 10.07 3.22
C ASP A 151 15.41 9.37 4.16
N VAL A 152 14.10 9.58 3.95
CA VAL A 152 13.02 9.09 4.81
C VAL A 152 12.39 7.87 4.17
N GLY A 153 12.25 6.78 4.94
CA GLY A 153 11.86 5.48 4.42
C GLY A 153 12.94 4.92 3.52
N ALA A 154 14.20 5.00 3.97
CA ALA A 154 15.37 4.70 3.16
C ALA A 154 15.44 3.25 2.64
N GLY A 155 14.56 2.34 3.15
CA GLY A 155 14.51 0.94 2.76
C GLY A 155 15.86 0.26 2.99
N THR A 156 16.40 -0.37 1.95
CA THR A 156 17.76 -0.97 1.99
C THR A 156 18.87 0.02 1.60
N GLY A 157 18.58 1.32 1.53
CA GLY A 157 19.56 2.36 1.28
C GLY A 157 19.83 2.67 -0.18
N ARG A 158 18.93 2.38 -1.10
CA ARG A 158 19.09 2.60 -2.53
C ARG A 158 19.53 4.04 -2.86
N ASN A 159 18.84 5.03 -2.33
CA ASN A 159 19.18 6.44 -2.46
C ASN A 159 20.27 6.85 -1.47
N ALA A 160 20.12 6.55 -0.18
CA ALA A 160 21.04 6.97 0.87
C ALA A 160 22.50 6.58 0.61
N LEU A 161 22.76 5.31 0.28
CA LEU A 161 24.11 4.81 0.02
C LEU A 161 24.70 5.39 -1.28
N ALA A 162 23.87 5.58 -2.30
CA ALA A 162 24.33 6.17 -3.56
C ALA A 162 24.72 7.65 -3.41
N LEU A 163 23.97 8.40 -2.62
CA LEU A 163 24.27 9.79 -2.27
C LEU A 163 25.53 9.88 -1.41
N ALA A 164 25.68 9.03 -0.41
CA ALA A 164 26.88 8.99 0.43
C ALA A 164 28.15 8.64 -0.38
N ARG A 165 28.08 7.73 -1.37
CA ARG A 165 29.18 7.44 -2.29
C ARG A 165 29.61 8.63 -3.14
N ARG A 166 28.70 9.59 -3.35
CA ARG A 166 28.97 10.87 -4.03
C ARG A 166 29.50 11.96 -3.11
N GLY A 167 29.62 11.67 -1.81
CA GLY A 167 30.16 12.59 -0.82
C GLY A 167 29.14 13.43 -0.07
N HIS A 168 27.84 13.18 -0.23
CA HIS A 168 26.80 13.84 0.56
C HIS A 168 26.79 13.30 1.99
N PRO A 169 26.69 14.13 3.03
CA PRO A 169 26.31 13.70 4.37
C PRO A 169 24.84 13.26 4.36
N VAL A 170 24.56 12.01 4.76
CA VAL A 170 23.21 11.42 4.69
C VAL A 170 22.75 10.97 6.05
N ASP A 171 21.54 11.38 6.43
CA ASP A 171 20.76 10.80 7.49
C ASP A 171 19.66 9.95 6.86
N ALA A 172 19.64 8.66 7.16
CA ALA A 172 18.66 7.68 6.67
C ALA A 172 17.70 7.32 7.79
N VAL A 173 16.42 7.67 7.65
CA VAL A 173 15.34 7.27 8.56
C VAL A 173 14.68 6.02 8.00
N GLU A 174 14.69 4.93 8.78
CA GLU A 174 14.08 3.66 8.39
C GLU A 174 13.46 2.98 9.61
N MET A 175 12.17 2.64 9.52
CA MET A 175 11.45 2.04 10.64
C MET A 175 11.69 0.53 10.77
N THR A 176 11.95 -0.16 9.67
CA THR A 176 12.11 -1.61 9.62
C THR A 176 13.51 -2.01 10.07
N PRO A 177 13.68 -2.72 11.20
CA PRO A 177 15.00 -3.05 11.76
C PRO A 177 15.92 -3.74 10.75
N LYS A 178 15.42 -4.72 10.02
CA LYS A 178 16.19 -5.47 9.01
C LYS A 178 16.75 -4.57 7.90
N PHE A 179 15.97 -3.57 7.44
CA PHE A 179 16.42 -2.66 6.41
C PHE A 179 17.44 -1.66 6.97
N ALA A 180 17.18 -1.15 8.16
CA ALA A 180 18.14 -0.28 8.85
C ALA A 180 19.50 -0.97 9.06
N ASP A 181 19.51 -2.26 9.39
CA ASP A 181 20.74 -3.05 9.54
C ASP A 181 21.46 -3.23 8.21
N VAL A 182 20.75 -3.47 7.10
CA VAL A 182 21.36 -3.53 5.74
C VAL A 182 22.09 -2.20 5.43
N ILE A 183 21.47 -1.06 5.73
CA ILE A 183 22.10 0.25 5.48
C ILE A 183 23.37 0.40 6.34
N ARG A 184 23.30 0.03 7.64
CA ARG A 184 24.46 0.13 8.56
C ARG A 184 25.63 -0.73 8.08
N GLU A 185 25.36 -1.99 7.76
CA GLU A 185 26.37 -2.95 7.29
C GLU A 185 27.03 -2.49 5.98
N GLU A 186 26.24 -2.03 5.01
CA GLU A 186 26.76 -1.52 3.73
C GLU A 186 27.54 -0.22 3.90
N ALA A 187 27.05 0.70 4.74
CA ALA A 187 27.74 1.96 5.03
C ALA A 187 29.09 1.69 5.72
N GLU A 188 29.15 0.79 6.70
CA GLU A 188 30.39 0.41 7.39
C GLU A 188 31.37 -0.27 6.41
N ARG A 189 30.90 -1.25 5.63
CA ARG A 189 31.71 -1.96 4.65
C ARG A 189 32.36 -1.06 3.62
N ALA A 190 31.63 -0.02 3.17
CA ALA A 190 32.09 0.93 2.17
C ALA A 190 32.69 2.22 2.78
N SER A 191 32.79 2.31 4.12
CA SER A 191 33.26 3.51 4.85
C SER A 191 32.51 4.78 4.46
N LEU A 192 31.19 4.70 4.35
CA LEU A 192 30.32 5.81 3.96
C LEU A 192 29.79 6.59 5.18
N GLY A 193 29.68 7.92 5.03
CA GLY A 193 29.12 8.80 6.04
C GLY A 193 27.58 8.77 6.07
N VAL A 194 26.97 7.65 6.42
CA VAL A 194 25.52 7.51 6.58
C VAL A 194 25.20 7.34 8.05
N ARG A 195 24.33 8.18 8.59
CA ARG A 195 23.75 8.02 9.92
C ARG A 195 22.37 7.40 9.80
N VAL A 196 22.15 6.23 10.38
CA VAL A 196 20.87 5.53 10.34
C VAL A 196 20.08 5.81 11.61
N ILE A 197 18.88 6.38 11.45
CA ILE A 197 17.90 6.67 12.49
C ILE A 197 16.77 5.64 12.35
N GLN A 198 16.75 4.66 13.25
CA GLN A 198 15.71 3.63 13.22
C GLN A 198 14.48 4.11 13.99
N SER A 199 13.53 4.69 13.26
CA SER A 199 12.30 5.25 13.83
C SER A 199 11.25 5.48 12.72
N ASP A 200 10.01 5.63 13.14
CA ASP A 200 8.99 6.28 12.32
C ASP A 200 9.33 7.77 12.18
N VAL A 201 9.19 8.32 10.97
CA VAL A 201 9.62 9.70 10.64
C VAL A 201 8.87 10.74 11.47
N PHE A 202 7.59 10.53 11.74
CA PHE A 202 6.78 11.48 12.52
C PHE A 202 7.11 11.48 14.01
N THR A 203 7.84 10.46 14.49
CA THR A 203 8.31 10.34 15.88
C THR A 203 9.81 10.56 16.03
N ALA A 204 10.56 10.58 14.92
CA ALA A 204 12.02 10.65 14.88
C ALA A 204 12.61 12.05 15.15
N THR A 205 11.82 13.02 15.63
CA THR A 205 12.22 14.42 15.80
C THR A 205 13.44 14.60 16.71
N GLU A 206 13.67 13.69 17.66
CA GLU A 206 14.89 13.66 18.46
C GLU A 206 16.04 13.02 17.64
N GLY A 207 16.98 13.82 17.18
CA GLY A 207 18.19 13.37 16.47
C GLY A 207 18.26 13.75 15.00
N MET A 208 17.24 14.35 14.42
CA MET A 208 17.36 14.99 13.12
C MET A 208 18.16 16.30 13.25
N HIS A 209 18.85 16.67 12.17
CA HIS A 209 19.43 18.00 12.07
C HIS A 209 18.37 19.01 11.64
N ASP A 210 18.59 20.25 11.96
CA ASP A 210 17.98 21.38 11.28
C ASP A 210 18.81 21.65 10.01
N GLU A 211 18.22 22.26 8.99
CA GLU A 211 18.97 22.74 7.81
C GLU A 211 19.44 21.65 6.82
N TYR A 212 18.58 20.67 6.49
CA TYR A 212 18.81 19.81 5.32
C TYR A 212 18.66 20.60 4.01
N GLN A 213 19.53 20.32 3.04
CA GLN A 213 19.42 20.88 1.69
C GLN A 213 18.51 20.04 0.79
N LEU A 214 18.36 18.75 1.11
CA LEU A 214 17.47 17.85 0.40
C LEU A 214 16.80 16.89 1.38
N MET A 215 15.49 16.78 1.32
CA MET A 215 14.69 15.76 2.00
C MET A 215 14.00 14.90 0.95
N VAL A 216 14.20 13.59 1.05
CA VAL A 216 13.73 12.59 0.07
C VAL A 216 12.73 11.66 0.73
N LEU A 217 11.59 11.41 0.07
CA LEU A 217 10.65 10.34 0.39
C LEU A 217 10.29 9.62 -0.92
N SER A 218 11.05 8.59 -1.24
CA SER A 218 10.80 7.76 -2.42
C SER A 218 9.98 6.54 -2.03
N GLU A 219 8.82 6.36 -2.68
CA GLU A 219 7.90 5.23 -2.44
C GLU A 219 7.34 5.17 -0.99
N VAL A 220 7.28 6.31 -0.29
CA VAL A 220 6.81 6.42 1.10
C VAL A 220 5.41 7.04 1.18
N VAL A 221 5.17 8.14 0.47
CA VAL A 221 3.88 8.83 0.48
C VAL A 221 2.72 7.98 -0.07
N PRO A 222 2.95 7.04 -1.01
CA PRO A 222 1.94 6.06 -1.42
C PRO A 222 1.40 5.17 -0.28
N ASP A 223 2.14 5.00 0.81
CA ASP A 223 1.72 4.27 2.02
C ASP A 223 0.99 5.16 3.05
N PHE A 224 0.91 6.46 2.84
CA PHE A 224 0.14 7.35 3.71
C PHE A 224 -1.35 7.00 3.65
N ARG A 225 -2.07 7.29 4.73
CA ARG A 225 -3.48 6.95 4.86
C ARG A 225 -4.40 8.15 4.77
N THR A 226 -3.88 9.33 5.06
CA THR A 226 -4.68 10.55 5.23
C THR A 226 -3.96 11.78 4.69
N THR A 227 -4.74 12.81 4.37
CA THR A 227 -4.21 14.15 4.09
C THR A 227 -3.56 14.79 5.32
N GLY A 228 -3.88 14.30 6.54
CA GLY A 228 -3.23 14.72 7.78
C GLY A 228 -1.77 14.29 7.86
N GLU A 229 -1.44 13.07 7.41
CA GLU A 229 -0.04 12.61 7.31
C GLU A 229 0.72 13.40 6.24
N LEU A 230 0.06 13.71 5.12
CA LEU A 230 0.66 14.58 4.10
C LEU A 230 0.93 15.98 4.65
N ARG A 231 0.02 16.53 5.47
CA ARG A 231 0.24 17.80 6.18
C ARG A 231 1.43 17.71 7.13
N GLY A 232 1.52 16.63 7.92
CA GLY A 232 2.64 16.37 8.81
C GLY A 232 3.99 16.31 8.10
N LEU A 233 4.03 15.71 6.89
CA LEU A 233 5.23 15.72 6.04
C LEU A 233 5.65 17.16 5.67
N PHE A 234 4.72 18.00 5.24
CA PHE A 234 5.03 19.38 4.88
C PHE A 234 5.47 20.22 6.09
N GLU A 235 4.89 20.00 7.26
CA GLU A 235 5.31 20.64 8.51
C GLU A 235 6.73 20.21 8.88
N LEU A 236 7.03 18.90 8.83
CA LEU A 236 8.38 18.41 9.06
C LEU A 236 9.39 19.00 8.07
N ALA A 237 9.05 19.07 6.78
CA ALA A 237 9.91 19.66 5.78
C ALA A 237 10.13 21.17 6.01
N ALA A 238 9.07 21.88 6.43
CA ALA A 238 9.18 23.29 6.78
C ALA A 238 10.11 23.53 7.98
N ASP A 239 10.12 22.62 8.94
CA ASP A 239 10.96 22.71 10.13
C ASP A 239 12.42 22.31 9.83
N CYS A 240 12.64 21.18 9.16
CA CYS A 240 13.97 20.57 8.99
C CYS A 240 14.78 21.09 7.80
N LEU A 241 14.12 21.64 6.76
CA LEU A 241 14.86 22.15 5.60
C LEU A 241 15.54 23.49 5.87
N ALA A 242 16.72 23.68 5.32
CA ALA A 242 17.34 24.99 5.17
C ALA A 242 16.52 25.87 4.23
N VAL A 243 16.66 27.20 4.34
CA VAL A 243 16.13 28.13 3.33
C VAL A 243 16.75 27.80 1.97
N GLY A 244 15.91 27.62 0.94
CA GLY A 244 16.30 27.13 -0.38
C GLY A 244 16.46 25.61 -0.48
N GLY A 245 16.41 24.88 0.64
CA GLY A 245 16.39 23.43 0.68
C GLY A 245 15.12 22.86 0.03
N ARG A 246 15.17 21.61 -0.38
CA ARG A 246 14.11 20.99 -1.19
C ARG A 246 13.59 19.71 -0.53
N LEU A 247 12.28 19.57 -0.57
CA LEU A 247 11.56 18.32 -0.35
C LEU A 247 11.25 17.69 -1.71
N VAL A 248 11.62 16.43 -1.92
CA VAL A 248 11.22 15.63 -3.08
C VAL A 248 10.55 14.35 -2.61
N PHE A 249 9.39 14.06 -3.17
CA PHE A 249 8.66 12.82 -2.89
C PHE A 249 7.84 12.41 -4.11
N ASN A 250 7.52 11.12 -4.19
CA ASN A 250 6.56 10.65 -5.17
C ASN A 250 5.22 10.32 -4.51
N ALA A 251 4.14 10.55 -5.25
CA ALA A 251 2.77 10.27 -4.81
C ALA A 251 1.88 9.91 -6.01
N PHE A 252 0.90 9.05 -5.79
CA PHE A 252 -0.16 8.85 -6.79
C PHE A 252 -1.11 10.03 -6.79
N LEU A 253 -1.21 10.68 -7.92
CA LEU A 253 -2.11 11.80 -8.14
C LEU A 253 -3.22 11.44 -9.10
N ALA A 254 -4.44 11.82 -8.74
CA ALA A 254 -5.58 11.74 -9.64
C ALA A 254 -5.35 12.63 -10.87
N ARG A 255 -5.60 12.09 -12.06
CA ARG A 255 -5.59 12.85 -13.30
C ARG A 255 -6.81 13.77 -13.41
N PRO A 256 -6.77 14.83 -14.21
CA PRO A 256 -7.91 15.72 -14.42
C PRO A 256 -9.17 14.94 -14.83
N GLY A 257 -10.28 15.19 -14.14
CA GLY A 257 -11.56 14.53 -14.41
C GLY A 257 -11.83 13.29 -13.55
N TYR A 258 -10.86 12.81 -12.76
CA TYR A 258 -11.07 11.75 -11.79
C TYR A 258 -11.00 12.31 -10.36
N THR A 259 -11.96 11.93 -9.55
CA THR A 259 -11.98 12.23 -8.09
C THR A 259 -12.13 10.91 -7.35
N PRO A 260 -11.10 10.44 -6.62
CA PRO A 260 -11.18 9.21 -5.87
C PRO A 260 -12.16 9.37 -4.70
N ASP A 261 -13.08 8.42 -4.55
CA ASP A 261 -13.92 8.27 -3.36
C ASP A 261 -13.19 7.48 -2.26
N ASP A 262 -13.85 7.30 -1.12
CA ASP A 262 -13.28 6.56 0.01
C ASP A 262 -12.97 5.10 -0.38
N ALA A 263 -13.86 4.47 -1.16
CA ALA A 263 -13.67 3.10 -1.61
C ALA A 263 -12.44 2.94 -2.51
N ALA A 264 -12.24 3.85 -3.48
CA ALA A 264 -11.05 3.85 -4.34
C ALA A 264 -9.75 4.01 -3.52
N ARG A 265 -9.77 4.84 -2.47
CA ARG A 265 -8.63 5.04 -1.57
C ARG A 265 -8.35 3.81 -0.71
N GLU A 266 -9.39 3.18 -0.15
CA GLU A 266 -9.27 1.95 0.62
C GLU A 266 -8.69 0.81 -0.22
N LEU A 267 -9.17 0.66 -1.45
CA LEU A 267 -8.69 -0.33 -2.41
C LEU A 267 -7.26 -0.02 -2.86
N GLY A 268 -6.96 1.23 -3.18
CA GLY A 268 -5.63 1.68 -3.57
C GLY A 268 -4.57 1.39 -2.50
N GLN A 269 -4.90 1.52 -1.22
CA GLN A 269 -4.00 1.17 -0.13
C GLN A 269 -3.60 -0.31 -0.12
N GLN A 270 -4.38 -1.22 -0.73
CA GLN A 270 -3.99 -2.63 -0.88
C GLN A 270 -2.87 -2.82 -1.90
N CYS A 271 -2.70 -1.85 -2.79
CA CYS A 271 -1.66 -1.82 -3.82
C CYS A 271 -0.54 -0.83 -3.49
N ASN A 272 -0.40 -0.38 -2.23
CA ASN A 272 0.53 0.69 -1.83
C ASN A 272 0.36 1.95 -2.68
N ALA A 273 -0.89 2.33 -2.94
CA ALA A 273 -1.24 3.43 -3.83
C ALA A 273 -2.32 4.33 -3.23
N MET A 274 -1.98 5.06 -2.16
CA MET A 274 -2.86 6.12 -1.68
C MET A 274 -2.98 7.20 -2.74
N ILE A 275 -4.22 7.49 -3.15
CA ILE A 275 -4.50 8.41 -4.23
C ILE A 275 -4.86 9.79 -3.66
N PHE A 276 -4.06 10.78 -3.99
CA PHE A 276 -4.33 12.18 -3.66
C PHE A 276 -4.77 12.95 -4.89
N THR A 277 -5.47 14.06 -4.68
CA THR A 277 -5.67 15.08 -5.71
C THR A 277 -4.62 16.18 -5.57
N ARG A 278 -4.31 16.88 -6.66
CA ARG A 278 -3.40 18.05 -6.59
C ARG A 278 -3.92 19.15 -5.66
N GLU A 279 -5.24 19.27 -5.51
CA GLU A 279 -5.86 20.21 -4.57
C GLU A 279 -5.62 19.81 -3.11
N GLU A 280 -5.71 18.54 -2.77
CA GLU A 280 -5.39 18.04 -1.43
C GLU A 280 -3.92 18.26 -1.09
N VAL A 281 -3.01 18.01 -2.04
CA VAL A 281 -1.58 18.27 -1.87
C VAL A 281 -1.32 19.77 -1.64
N ALA A 282 -1.92 20.63 -2.45
CA ALA A 282 -1.81 22.07 -2.29
C ALA A 282 -2.39 22.57 -0.96
N THR A 283 -3.52 21.99 -0.53
CA THR A 283 -4.14 22.29 0.76
C THR A 283 -3.25 21.85 1.93
N ALA A 284 -2.62 20.67 1.82
CA ALA A 284 -1.72 20.18 2.85
C ALA A 284 -0.44 21.05 2.98
N ALA A 285 0.03 21.67 1.92
CA ALA A 285 1.17 22.59 1.92
C ALA A 285 0.79 24.03 2.32
N ALA A 286 -0.51 24.38 2.32
CA ALA A 286 -0.95 25.76 2.48
C ALA A 286 -0.52 26.38 3.82
N GLY A 287 -0.05 27.63 3.76
CA GLY A 287 0.41 28.40 4.93
C GLY A 287 1.79 28.03 5.45
N LEU A 288 2.49 27.09 4.82
CA LEU A 288 3.88 26.76 5.11
C LEU A 288 4.82 27.50 4.12
N PRO A 289 6.07 27.75 4.49
CA PRO A 289 7.06 28.42 3.62
C PRO A 289 7.60 27.43 2.56
N LEU A 290 6.73 26.78 1.81
CA LEU A 290 7.08 25.77 0.82
C LEU A 290 6.42 26.11 -0.51
N GLU A 291 7.20 26.17 -1.57
CA GLU A 291 6.77 26.49 -2.92
C GLU A 291 6.93 25.26 -3.83
N LEU A 292 5.88 24.83 -4.51
CA LEU A 292 5.96 23.76 -5.51
C LEU A 292 6.78 24.26 -6.72
N ILE A 293 7.87 23.56 -7.03
CA ILE A 293 8.79 23.91 -8.13
C ILE A 293 8.94 22.79 -9.16
N GLY A 294 8.37 21.62 -8.92
CA GLY A 294 8.36 20.49 -9.85
C GLY A 294 7.15 19.59 -9.64
N ASP A 295 6.54 19.15 -10.74
CA ASP A 295 5.42 18.18 -10.80
C ASP A 295 5.61 17.40 -12.11
N ASP A 296 6.34 16.28 -12.03
CA ASP A 296 6.75 15.49 -13.20
C ASP A 296 6.23 14.07 -13.06
N SER A 297 5.84 13.43 -14.18
CA SER A 297 5.56 11.99 -14.20
C SER A 297 6.79 11.20 -13.74
N ALA A 298 6.64 10.38 -12.70
CA ALA A 298 7.76 9.59 -12.18
C ALA A 298 8.23 8.56 -13.22
N CYS A 299 7.29 7.86 -13.89
CA CYS A 299 7.61 6.90 -14.93
C CYS A 299 8.42 7.53 -16.07
N GLU A 300 7.92 8.65 -16.63
CA GLU A 300 8.57 9.30 -17.77
C GLU A 300 9.93 9.88 -17.38
N TYR A 301 10.01 10.48 -16.19
CA TYR A 301 11.25 11.06 -15.70
C TYR A 301 12.34 9.99 -15.51
N GLU A 302 12.03 8.93 -14.79
CA GLU A 302 12.97 7.84 -14.52
C GLU A 302 13.38 7.11 -15.80
N LYS A 303 12.44 6.81 -16.72
CA LYS A 303 12.73 6.22 -18.04
C LYS A 303 13.71 7.05 -18.86
N ALA A 304 13.57 8.37 -18.80
CA ALA A 304 14.41 9.27 -19.59
C ALA A 304 15.82 9.50 -18.99
N HIS A 305 16.00 9.30 -17.67
CA HIS A 305 17.22 9.73 -16.97
C HIS A 305 17.98 8.60 -16.27
N LEU A 306 17.37 7.43 -16.07
CA LEU A 306 18.11 6.26 -15.57
C LEU A 306 19.14 5.78 -16.62
N PRO A 307 20.21 5.13 -16.18
CA PRO A 307 21.16 4.48 -17.08
C PRO A 307 20.50 3.52 -18.06
N GLU A 308 21.07 3.34 -19.24
CA GLU A 308 20.58 2.37 -20.22
C GLU A 308 20.50 0.96 -19.61
N GLY A 309 19.32 0.33 -19.72
CA GLY A 309 19.03 -0.99 -19.17
C GLY A 309 18.65 -1.00 -17.68
N ALA A 310 18.61 0.15 -16.99
CA ALA A 310 18.22 0.25 -15.58
C ALA A 310 16.69 0.39 -15.37
N TRP A 311 15.92 0.59 -16.44
CA TRP A 311 14.46 0.62 -16.37
C TRP A 311 13.86 -0.75 -16.72
N PRO A 312 12.82 -1.23 -16.00
CA PRO A 312 12.37 -0.71 -14.70
C PRO A 312 13.35 -1.10 -13.58
N PRO A 313 13.46 -0.31 -12.50
CA PRO A 313 14.40 -0.59 -11.40
C PRO A 313 14.14 -1.94 -10.73
N THR A 314 12.89 -2.39 -10.75
CA THR A 314 12.44 -3.73 -10.31
C THR A 314 11.33 -4.24 -11.22
N GLY A 315 11.10 -5.55 -11.24
CA GLY A 315 10.07 -6.16 -12.10
C GLY A 315 8.62 -5.75 -11.77
N TRP A 316 8.38 -5.17 -10.60
CA TRP A 316 7.05 -4.72 -10.17
C TRP A 316 6.83 -3.21 -10.39
N PHE A 317 7.92 -2.44 -10.55
CA PHE A 317 7.85 -0.97 -10.50
C PHE A 317 7.06 -0.36 -11.67
N ASP A 318 7.23 -0.87 -12.89
CA ASP A 318 6.57 -0.30 -14.08
C ASP A 318 5.04 -0.45 -14.01
N GLY A 319 4.55 -1.63 -13.62
CA GLY A 319 3.11 -1.87 -13.43
C GLY A 319 2.51 -1.02 -12.33
N TRP A 320 3.21 -0.92 -11.21
CA TRP A 320 2.76 -0.13 -10.07
C TRP A 320 2.80 1.38 -10.39
N ALA A 321 3.94 1.91 -10.84
CA ALA A 321 4.13 3.34 -11.08
C ALA A 321 3.25 3.90 -12.20
N SER A 322 2.88 3.07 -13.18
CA SER A 322 1.95 3.44 -14.24
C SER A 322 0.47 3.40 -13.81
N GLY A 323 0.17 2.83 -12.64
CA GLY A 323 -1.20 2.61 -12.15
C GLY A 323 -1.89 1.38 -12.74
N LEU A 324 -1.19 0.59 -13.60
CA LEU A 324 -1.72 -0.65 -14.17
C LEU A 324 -2.13 -1.65 -13.08
N ASP A 325 -1.28 -1.85 -12.08
CA ASP A 325 -1.55 -2.79 -10.96
C ASP A 325 -2.69 -2.33 -10.03
N VAL A 326 -3.16 -1.09 -10.18
CA VAL A 326 -4.25 -0.53 -9.37
C VAL A 326 -5.58 -0.59 -10.11
N PHE A 327 -5.60 -0.27 -11.42
CA PHE A 327 -6.83 -0.12 -12.21
C PHE A 327 -7.01 -1.19 -13.30
N ASP A 328 -6.00 -2.02 -13.55
CA ASP A 328 -5.99 -3.03 -14.62
C ASP A 328 -6.39 -2.46 -16.00
N VAL A 329 -5.83 -1.28 -16.32
CA VAL A 329 -6.03 -0.58 -17.58
C VAL A 329 -4.69 -0.16 -18.17
N GLU A 330 -4.64 0.09 -19.47
CA GLU A 330 -3.41 0.62 -20.11
C GLU A 330 -2.97 1.93 -19.43
N PRO A 331 -1.65 2.18 -19.29
CA PRO A 331 -1.12 3.35 -18.59
C PRO A 331 -1.66 4.70 -19.08
N ALA A 332 -1.97 4.80 -20.38
CA ALA A 332 -2.56 6.00 -20.97
C ALA A 332 -4.00 6.28 -20.49
N ASP A 333 -4.73 5.22 -20.14
CA ASP A 333 -6.13 5.28 -19.70
C ASP A 333 -6.25 5.26 -18.17
N SER A 334 -5.14 5.06 -17.44
CA SER A 334 -5.13 5.07 -15.98
C SER A 334 -5.61 6.42 -15.44
N PRO A 335 -6.59 6.44 -14.50
CA PRO A 335 -7.06 7.68 -13.90
C PRO A 335 -6.10 8.28 -12.87
N ILE A 336 -4.99 7.60 -12.59
CA ILE A 336 -3.94 8.05 -11.67
C ILE A 336 -2.58 7.99 -12.34
N GLU A 337 -1.64 8.70 -11.74
CA GLU A 337 -0.24 8.74 -12.18
C GLU A 337 0.66 8.90 -10.97
N LEU A 338 1.77 8.16 -10.92
CA LEU A 338 2.82 8.43 -9.94
C LEU A 338 3.62 9.65 -10.39
N CYS A 339 3.61 10.69 -9.56
CA CYS A 339 4.29 11.96 -9.85
C CYS A 339 5.41 12.22 -8.87
N TRP A 340 6.54 12.73 -9.35
CA TRP A 340 7.54 13.39 -8.53
C TRP A 340 7.10 14.82 -8.23
N LEU A 341 6.96 15.15 -6.97
CA LEU A 341 6.69 16.50 -6.49
C LEU A 341 7.93 17.08 -5.81
N VAL A 342 8.31 18.29 -6.18
CA VAL A 342 9.45 18.99 -5.60
C VAL A 342 8.99 20.32 -5.04
N TYR A 343 9.23 20.51 -3.74
CA TYR A 343 8.97 21.76 -3.05
C TYR A 343 10.28 22.40 -2.60
N ARG A 344 10.35 23.72 -2.62
CA ARG A 344 11.48 24.51 -2.13
C ARG A 344 11.04 25.31 -0.91
N LYS A 345 11.86 25.31 0.15
CA LYS A 345 11.62 26.17 1.30
C LYS A 345 11.96 27.61 0.93
N ALA A 346 10.96 28.48 1.01
CA ALA A 346 11.10 29.92 0.85
C ALA A 346 11.81 30.54 2.07
N GLY A 347 12.44 31.72 1.86
CA GLY A 347 13.07 32.49 2.93
C GLY A 347 12.11 33.34 3.72
#